data_a46ab5d7942c4239e6e228c5537e942c
#
_entry.id   a46ab5d7942c4239e6e228c5537e942c
#
_cell.length_a   1.000
_cell.length_b   1.000
_cell.length_c   1.000
_cell.angle_alpha   90.00
_cell.angle_beta   90.00
_cell.angle_gamma   90.00
#
_symmetry.space_group_name_H-M   'P 1'
#
loop_
_entity.id
_entity.type
_entity.pdbx_description
1 polymer ?
#
loop_
_entity_poly.entity_id
_entity_poly.type
_entity_poly.pdbx_seq_one_letter_code
_entity_poly.pdbx_strand_id
1 'polypeptide(L)' 'MNPALTQSLLGHVKDLRSEGRSVIFVEHDMDVVHDISDWVVVMAEGRVLAEGPPESIGANRDVIDAYLGTHHDLDLGAS' A
#
# COMPACT_ATOMS: atom_id res chain seq x y z
N MET A 1 2.25 -11.81 7.67
CA MET A 1 1.70 -11.42 8.99
C MET A 1 0.42 -12.18 9.25
N ASN A 2 0.15 -12.47 10.50
CA ASN A 2 -1.07 -13.18 10.90
C ASN A 2 -2.31 -12.35 10.55
N PRO A 3 -3.29 -12.90 9.81
CA PRO A 3 -4.49 -12.14 9.43
C PRO A 3 -5.27 -11.57 10.60
N ALA A 4 -5.36 -12.28 11.72
CA ALA A 4 -6.06 -11.79 12.90
C ALA A 4 -5.35 -10.56 13.49
N LEU A 5 -4.02 -10.60 13.54
CA LEU A 5 -3.23 -9.49 14.03
C LEU A 5 -3.36 -8.29 13.10
N THR A 6 -3.33 -8.52 11.80
CA THR A 6 -3.52 -7.48 10.80
C THR A 6 -4.87 -6.79 10.98
N GLN A 7 -5.95 -7.56 11.13
CA GLN A 7 -7.28 -6.99 11.33
C GLN A 7 -7.38 -6.18 12.61
N SER A 8 -6.75 -6.65 13.68
CA SER A 8 -6.72 -5.92 14.95
C SER A 8 -5.98 -4.59 14.79
N LEU A 9 -4.85 -4.59 14.10
CA LEU A 9 -4.08 -3.39 13.85
C LEU A 9 -4.88 -2.38 12.99
N LEU A 10 -5.53 -2.86 11.93
CA LEU A 10 -6.34 -2.02 11.07
C LEU A 10 -7.50 -1.37 11.84
N GLY A 11 -8.15 -2.13 12.72
CA GLY A 11 -9.21 -1.58 13.57
C GLY A 11 -8.70 -0.45 14.45
N HIS A 12 -7.52 -0.63 15.02
CA HIS A 12 -6.90 0.39 15.86
C HIS A 12 -6.57 1.67 15.07
N VAL A 13 -6.03 1.52 13.87
CA VAL A 13 -5.74 2.65 12.98
C VAL A 13 -7.01 3.41 12.62
N LYS A 14 -8.08 2.69 12.29
CA LYS A 14 -9.36 3.30 11.96
C LYS A 14 -9.95 4.08 13.15
N ASP A 15 -9.78 3.56 14.36
CA ASP A 15 -10.23 4.24 15.57
C ASP A 15 -9.47 5.55 15.78
N LEU A 16 -8.15 5.53 15.62
CA LEU A 16 -7.33 6.73 15.74
C LEU A 16 -7.76 7.79 14.73
N ARG A 17 -8.01 7.39 13.51
CA ARG A 17 -8.47 8.29 12.46
C ARG A 17 -9.82 8.91 12.82
N SER A 18 -10.73 8.11 13.35
CA SER A 18 -12.05 8.57 13.78
C SER A 18 -11.94 9.62 14.89
N GLU A 19 -10.89 9.56 15.69
CA GLU A 19 -10.62 10.53 16.74
C GLU A 19 -10.00 11.83 16.22
N GLY A 20 -9.80 11.95 14.92
CA GLY A 20 -9.20 13.12 14.30
C GLY A 20 -7.68 13.10 14.28
N ARG A 21 -7.07 11.97 14.52
CA ARG A 21 -5.61 11.85 14.51
C ARG A 21 -5.08 11.58 13.10
N SER A 22 -3.89 12.08 12.85
CA SER A 22 -3.15 11.75 11.64
C SER A 22 -2.27 10.55 11.92
N VAL A 23 -2.33 9.55 11.05
CA VAL A 23 -1.58 8.31 11.21
C VAL A 23 -0.75 8.06 9.97
N ILE A 24 0.54 7.78 10.15
CA ILE A 24 1.43 7.38 9.07
C ILE A 24 1.85 5.95 9.34
N PHE A 25 1.76 5.11 8.33
CA PHE A 25 2.23 3.73 8.42
C PHE A 25 2.94 3.33 7.13
N VAL A 26 3.80 2.34 7.23
CA VAL A 26 4.53 1.80 6.08
C VAL A 26 4.07 0.37 5.87
N GLU A 27 3.65 0.06 4.65
CA GLU A 27 3.10 -1.25 4.32
C GLU A 27 3.41 -1.57 2.87
N HIS A 28 3.55 -2.83 2.57
CA HIS A 28 3.75 -3.31 1.21
C HIS A 28 2.56 -4.11 0.68
N ASP A 29 1.58 -4.39 1.52
CA ASP A 29 0.36 -5.07 1.12
C ASP A 29 -0.62 -4.04 0.58
N MET A 30 -0.84 -4.05 -0.73
CA MET A 30 -1.67 -3.04 -1.40
C MET A 30 -3.13 -3.11 -0.98
N ASP A 31 -3.62 -4.29 -0.60
CA ASP A 31 -5.01 -4.41 -0.12
C ASP A 31 -5.20 -3.65 1.19
N VAL A 32 -4.23 -3.77 2.09
CA VAL A 32 -4.24 -3.04 3.36
C VAL A 32 -4.15 -1.54 3.11
N VAL A 33 -3.21 -1.13 2.27
CA VAL A 33 -3.02 0.28 1.93
C VAL A 33 -4.31 0.88 1.36
N HIS A 34 -4.92 0.17 0.42
CA HIS A 34 -6.15 0.65 -0.23
C HIS A 34 -7.32 0.76 0.77
N ASP A 35 -7.40 -0.16 1.73
CA ASP A 35 -8.50 -0.21 2.68
C ASP A 35 -8.51 0.96 3.67
N ILE A 36 -7.34 1.36 4.16
CA ILE A 36 -7.28 2.30 5.29
C ILE A 36 -6.63 3.65 4.98
N SER A 37 -6.06 3.83 3.81
CA SER A 37 -5.33 5.06 3.50
C SER A 37 -6.22 6.11 2.88
N ASP A 38 -6.01 7.36 3.27
CA ASP A 38 -6.61 8.52 2.62
C ASP A 38 -5.67 9.07 1.55
N TRP A 39 -4.37 8.92 1.77
CA TRP A 39 -3.34 9.38 0.86
C TRP A 39 -2.18 8.38 0.89
N VAL A 40 -1.67 8.02 -0.26
CA VAL A 40 -0.60 7.03 -0.40
C VAL A 40 0.61 7.67 -1.07
N VAL A 41 1.78 7.44 -0.48
CA VAL A 41 3.05 7.81 -1.08
C VAL A 41 3.79 6.52 -1.40
N VAL A 42 4.10 6.31 -2.66
CA VAL A 42 4.80 5.11 -3.11
C VAL A 42 6.27 5.44 -3.32
N MET A 43 7.12 4.66 -2.69
CA MET A 43 8.57 4.85 -2.81
C MET A 43 9.22 3.63 -3.44
N ALA A 44 10.19 3.88 -4.27
CA ALA A 44 10.99 2.84 -4.90
C ALA A 44 12.39 3.37 -5.12
N GLU A 45 13.39 2.56 -4.82
CA GLU A 45 14.79 2.90 -5.05
C GLU A 45 15.20 4.22 -4.38
N GLY A 46 14.68 4.46 -3.17
CA GLY A 46 15.06 5.62 -2.38
C GLY A 46 14.41 6.93 -2.80
N ARG A 47 13.37 6.89 -3.61
CA ARG A 47 12.69 8.10 -4.05
C ARG A 47 11.19 7.89 -4.16
N VAL A 48 10.45 9.00 -4.20
CA VAL A 48 9.01 8.97 -4.38
C VAL A 48 8.72 8.68 -5.85
N LEU A 49 7.96 7.62 -6.08
CA LEU A 49 7.55 7.20 -7.41
C LEU A 49 6.22 7.83 -7.81
N ALA A 50 5.30 7.90 -6.87
CA ALA A 50 3.98 8.46 -7.08
C ALA A 50 3.32 8.78 -5.74
N GLU A 51 2.33 9.64 -5.74
CA GLU A 51 1.50 9.87 -4.56
C GLU A 51 0.10 10.31 -4.95
N GLY A 52 -0.86 10.01 -4.11
CA GLY A 52 -2.24 10.36 -4.36
C GLY A 52 -3.22 9.52 -3.55
N PRO A 53 -4.52 9.69 -3.82
CA PRO A 53 -5.53 8.82 -3.21
C PRO A 53 -5.31 7.35 -3.62
N PRO A 54 -5.76 6.40 -2.79
CA PRO A 54 -5.54 4.98 -3.08
C PRO A 54 -6.00 4.55 -4.47
N GLU A 55 -7.12 5.08 -4.95
CA GLU A 55 -7.67 4.71 -6.25
C GLU A 55 -6.71 5.08 -7.39
N SER A 56 -6.13 6.27 -7.32
CA SER A 56 -5.21 6.70 -8.38
C SER A 56 -3.89 5.95 -8.31
N ILE A 57 -3.45 5.55 -7.12
CA ILE A 57 -2.25 4.75 -6.95
C ILE A 57 -2.45 3.36 -7.56
N GLY A 58 -3.58 2.73 -7.31
CA GLY A 58 -3.88 1.41 -7.86
C GLY A 58 -3.97 1.39 -9.38
N ALA A 59 -4.26 2.54 -9.99
CA ALA A 59 -4.34 2.68 -11.44
C ALA A 59 -3.05 3.24 -12.06
N ASN A 60 -2.09 3.63 -11.25
CA ASN A 60 -0.85 4.24 -11.74
C ASN A 60 0.07 3.19 -12.37
N ARG A 61 0.42 3.40 -13.62
CA ARG A 61 1.22 2.44 -14.38
C ARG A 61 2.61 2.25 -13.78
N ASP A 62 3.24 3.31 -13.31
CA ASP A 62 4.57 3.23 -12.72
C ASP A 62 4.57 2.39 -11.45
N VAL A 63 3.52 2.52 -10.65
CA VAL A 63 3.34 1.72 -9.43
C VAL A 63 3.12 0.25 -9.78
N ILE A 64 2.26 -0.01 -10.75
CA ILE A 64 1.98 -1.37 -11.21
C ILE A 64 3.27 -2.02 -11.71
N ASP A 65 4.03 -1.32 -12.53
CA ASP A 65 5.28 -1.85 -13.07
C ASP A 65 6.32 -2.11 -11.97
N ALA A 66 6.39 -1.25 -10.97
CA ALA A 66 7.38 -1.38 -9.89
C ALA A 66 7.07 -2.55 -8.95
N TYR A 67 5.79 -2.81 -8.69
CA TYR A 67 5.41 -3.79 -7.67
C TYR A 67 4.80 -5.06 -8.24
N LEU A 68 4.01 -4.94 -9.30
CA LEU A 68 3.35 -6.09 -9.90
C LEU A 68 4.05 -6.55 -11.17
N GLY A 69 4.48 -5.60 -11.99
CA GLY A 69 5.17 -5.92 -13.23
C GLY A 69 6.47 -6.66 -12.99
N THR A 70 7.27 -6.18 -12.04
CA THR A 70 8.54 -6.81 -11.69
C THR A 70 8.32 -8.23 -11.16
N HIS A 71 7.33 -8.38 -10.29
CA HIS A 71 6.99 -9.69 -9.75
C HIS A 71 6.50 -10.63 -10.85
N HIS A 72 5.70 -10.10 -11.75
CA HIS A 72 5.18 -10.85 -12.88
C HIS A 72 6.32 -11.30 -13.81
N ASP A 73 7.28 -10.43 -14.05
CA ASP A 73 8.45 -10.76 -14.87
C ASP A 73 9.26 -11.88 -14.25
N LEU A 74 9.41 -11.88 -12.94
CA LEU A 74 10.11 -12.94 -12.23
C LEU A 74 9.37 -14.26 -12.37
N ASP A 75 8.05 -14.24 -12.27
CA ASP A 75 7.23 -15.44 -12.44
C ASP A 75 7.38 -16.00 -13.84
N LEU A 76 7.37 -15.14 -14.85
CA LEU A 76 7.57 -15.56 -16.23
C LEU A 76 8.96 -16.11 -16.44
N GLY A 77 9.96 -15.51 -15.84
CA GLY A 77 11.32 -15.97 -15.91
C GLY A 77 11.54 -17.32 -15.24
N ALA A 78 10.77 -17.59 -14.21
CA ALA A 78 10.83 -18.85 -13.47
C ALA A 78 10.11 -19.98 -14.20
N SER A 79 9.22 -19.63 -15.05
CA SER A 79 8.45 -20.63 -15.79
C SER A 79 9.06 -20.91 -17.15
#